data_593cfa5a2698ac311b9f866f69930103
#
_entry.id   593cfa5a2698ac311b9f866f69930103
#
_cell.length_a   1.000
_cell.length_b   1.000
_cell.length_c   1.000
_cell.angle_alpha   90.00
_cell.angle_beta   90.00
_cell.angle_gamma   90.00
#
_symmetry.space_group_name_H-M   'P 1'
#
loop_
_entity.id
_entity.type
_entity.pdbx_description
1 polymer ?
#
loop_
_entity_poly.entity_id
_entity_poly.type
_entity_poly.pdbx_seq_one_letter_code
_entity_poly.pdbx_strand_id
1 'polypeptide(L)'
;MAEFEPALKKRLEELWGTPPNLYRALGNHPKLVAAWTEFSKTLRYDTRTPRELRELVILRGAQLMRSEYEWAQHLKMARKAGVSEAQIGELSSWNSSREFNGKEKAALALAEAVTLGKVSDEVQAEALRHFDMHDYVELCIVAAFYAMVGRMLDAMGVQLEPEAREYSPRLSSQ
;
A
#
# COMPACT_ATOMS: atom_id res chain seq x y z
N MET A 1 17.45 16.72 9.70
CA MET A 1 16.74 16.22 8.51
C MET A 1 17.62 16.52 7.32
N ALA A 2 17.86 15.53 6.45
CA ALA A 2 18.62 15.74 5.23
C ALA A 2 17.93 16.80 4.34
N GLU A 3 18.69 17.76 3.85
CA GLU A 3 18.22 18.64 2.80
C GLU A 3 18.23 17.85 1.48
N PHE A 4 17.09 17.83 0.81
CA PHE A 4 17.01 17.22 -0.52
C PHE A 4 17.87 18.01 -1.50
N GLU A 5 18.48 17.32 -2.46
CA GLU A 5 19.03 18.00 -3.64
C GLU A 5 17.95 18.87 -4.31
N PRO A 6 18.28 20.07 -4.79
CA PRO A 6 17.29 21.05 -5.26
C PRO A 6 16.31 20.49 -6.31
N ALA A 7 16.80 19.67 -7.25
CA ALA A 7 15.94 19.06 -8.28
C ALA A 7 14.97 18.04 -7.69
N LEU A 8 15.41 17.22 -6.74
CA LEU A 8 14.56 16.26 -6.05
C LEU A 8 13.53 16.97 -5.16
N LYS A 9 13.95 18.00 -4.42
CA LYS A 9 13.07 18.82 -3.59
C LYS A 9 11.92 19.38 -4.43
N LYS A 10 12.25 20.07 -5.53
CA LYS A 10 11.26 20.63 -6.44
C LYS A 10 10.28 19.56 -6.92
N ARG A 11 10.77 18.39 -7.32
CA ARG A 11 9.93 17.29 -7.80
C ARG A 11 9.00 16.73 -6.71
N LEU A 12 9.49 16.58 -5.49
CA LEU A 12 8.67 16.11 -4.36
C LEU A 12 7.61 17.15 -3.98
N GLU A 13 7.96 18.45 -4.04
CA GLU A 13 7.02 19.54 -3.80
C GLU A 13 5.95 19.63 -4.89
N GLU A 14 6.30 19.40 -6.15
CA GLU A 14 5.33 19.31 -7.26
C GLU A 14 4.35 18.15 -7.10
N LEU A 15 4.80 17.02 -6.55
CA LEU A 15 3.97 15.83 -6.36
C LEU A 15 3.07 15.90 -5.12
N TRP A 16 3.55 16.53 -4.04
CA TRP A 16 2.97 16.41 -2.71
C TRP A 16 2.68 17.76 -2.02
N GLY A 17 3.19 18.87 -2.55
CA GLY A 17 3.27 20.14 -1.81
C GLY A 17 4.30 20.03 -0.68
N THR A 18 3.87 19.52 0.48
CA THR A 18 4.80 19.14 1.57
C THR A 18 5.13 17.66 1.46
N PRO A 19 6.40 17.27 1.26
CA PRO A 19 6.77 15.86 1.18
C PRO A 19 6.43 15.10 2.46
N PRO A 20 5.76 13.93 2.37
CA PRO A 20 5.48 13.07 3.52
C PRO A 20 6.75 12.66 4.27
N ASN A 21 6.61 12.34 5.55
CA ASN A 21 7.73 11.97 6.41
C ASN A 21 8.53 10.77 5.88
N LEU A 22 7.89 9.83 5.19
CA LEU A 22 8.56 8.76 4.47
C LEU A 22 9.61 9.30 3.49
N TYR A 23 9.23 10.25 2.63
CA TYR A 23 10.17 10.83 1.66
C TYR A 23 11.27 11.65 2.32
N ARG A 24 10.95 12.31 3.44
CA ARG A 24 11.95 13.03 4.25
C ARG A 24 12.98 12.08 4.86
N ALA A 25 12.55 10.88 5.29
CA ALA A 25 13.46 9.84 5.78
C ALA A 25 14.33 9.27 4.64
N LEU A 26 13.70 8.94 3.50
CA LEU A 26 14.39 8.43 2.31
C LEU A 26 15.38 9.45 1.72
N GLY A 27 15.15 10.75 1.92
CA GLY A 27 16.01 11.84 1.45
C GLY A 27 17.45 11.79 1.98
N ASN A 28 17.72 11.02 3.03
CA ASN A 28 19.08 10.74 3.49
C ASN A 28 19.90 9.94 2.46
N HIS A 29 19.26 9.36 1.44
CA HIS A 29 19.94 8.68 0.33
C HIS A 29 19.36 9.17 -1.02
N PRO A 30 19.85 10.28 -1.58
CA PRO A 30 19.27 10.96 -2.75
C PRO A 30 19.07 10.05 -3.97
N LYS A 31 20.03 9.18 -4.27
CA LYS A 31 19.92 8.24 -5.42
C LYS A 31 18.80 7.22 -5.22
N LEU A 32 18.65 6.66 -4.02
CA LEU A 32 17.60 5.69 -3.74
C LEU A 32 16.22 6.34 -3.75
N VAL A 33 16.04 7.53 -3.16
CA VAL A 33 14.73 8.18 -3.17
C VAL A 33 14.32 8.63 -4.57
N ALA A 34 15.25 8.98 -5.44
CA ALA A 34 14.96 9.28 -6.84
C ALA A 34 14.39 8.03 -7.57
N ALA A 35 15.07 6.89 -7.47
CA ALA A 35 14.60 5.63 -8.04
C ALA A 35 13.27 5.16 -7.44
N TRP A 36 13.12 5.30 -6.12
CA TRP A 36 11.88 5.03 -5.40
C TRP A 36 10.71 5.85 -5.93
N THR A 37 10.93 7.15 -6.14
CA THR A 37 9.88 8.07 -6.61
C THR A 37 9.37 7.66 -7.99
N GLU A 38 10.27 7.27 -8.90
CA GLU A 38 9.88 6.76 -10.22
C GLU A 38 9.09 5.46 -10.12
N PHE A 39 9.60 4.49 -9.36
CA PHE A 39 8.94 3.21 -9.19
C PHE A 39 7.55 3.35 -8.53
N SER A 40 7.47 4.10 -7.43
CA SER A 40 6.21 4.34 -6.73
C SER A 40 5.20 5.11 -7.59
N LYS A 41 5.67 6.02 -8.47
CA LYS A 41 4.83 6.72 -9.44
C LYS A 41 4.23 5.74 -10.43
N THR A 42 5.04 4.85 -11.01
CA THR A 42 4.56 3.80 -11.93
C THR A 42 3.49 2.94 -11.27
N LEU A 43 3.71 2.46 -10.05
CA LEU A 43 2.72 1.67 -9.31
C LEU A 43 1.41 2.41 -9.03
N ARG A 44 1.42 3.73 -8.96
CA ARG A 44 0.22 4.53 -8.67
C ARG A 44 -0.56 4.90 -9.91
N TYR A 45 0.12 5.20 -11.01
CA TYR A 45 -0.48 5.90 -12.15
C TYR A 45 -0.41 5.14 -13.46
N ASP A 46 0.54 4.21 -13.61
CA ASP A 46 0.81 3.53 -14.87
C ASP A 46 0.46 2.02 -14.78
N THR A 47 -0.46 1.66 -13.90
CA THR A 47 -0.94 0.30 -13.68
C THR A 47 -2.34 0.11 -14.27
N ARG A 48 -2.66 -1.14 -14.66
CA ARG A 48 -3.92 -1.51 -15.33
C ARG A 48 -5.00 -1.96 -14.35
N THR A 49 -4.61 -2.57 -13.22
CA THR A 49 -5.58 -3.00 -12.20
C THR A 49 -6.34 -1.82 -11.60
N PRO A 50 -7.65 -1.95 -11.32
CA PRO A 50 -8.45 -0.88 -10.72
C PRO A 50 -7.82 -0.31 -9.45
N ARG A 51 -7.85 1.00 -9.30
CA ARG A 51 -7.24 1.67 -8.13
C ARG A 51 -7.85 1.21 -6.81
N GLU A 52 -9.16 1.03 -6.76
CA GLU A 52 -9.88 0.52 -5.59
C GLU A 52 -9.36 -0.86 -5.16
N LEU A 53 -9.11 -1.76 -6.12
CA LEU A 53 -8.57 -3.08 -5.83
C LEU A 53 -7.17 -3.02 -5.24
N ARG A 54 -6.31 -2.16 -5.78
CA ARG A 54 -4.96 -1.95 -5.25
C ARG A 54 -4.98 -1.37 -3.85
N GLU A 55 -5.89 -0.43 -3.57
CA GLU A 55 -6.04 0.11 -2.21
C GLU A 55 -6.52 -0.94 -1.20
N LEU A 56 -7.42 -1.85 -1.59
CA LEU A 56 -7.79 -2.99 -0.74
C LEU A 56 -6.58 -3.88 -0.42
N VAL A 57 -5.77 -4.22 -1.43
CA VAL A 57 -4.51 -4.98 -1.28
C VAL A 57 -3.55 -4.28 -0.31
N ILE A 58 -3.37 -2.96 -0.47
CA ILE A 58 -2.47 -2.16 0.36
C ILE A 58 -2.97 -2.08 1.81
N LEU A 59 -4.26 -1.77 2.01
CA LEU A 59 -4.86 -1.70 3.34
C LEU A 59 -4.80 -3.04 4.06
N ARG A 60 -5.01 -4.16 3.35
CA ARG A 60 -4.87 -5.49 3.95
C ARG A 60 -3.43 -5.78 4.36
N GLY A 61 -2.46 -5.46 3.52
CA GLY A 61 -1.04 -5.51 3.86
C GLY A 61 -0.71 -4.68 5.10
N ALA A 62 -1.22 -3.44 5.17
CA ALA A 62 -1.02 -2.55 6.32
C ALA A 62 -1.57 -3.13 7.62
N GLN A 63 -2.76 -3.79 7.60
CA GLN A 63 -3.31 -4.49 8.76
C GLN A 63 -2.38 -5.62 9.23
N LEU A 64 -1.93 -6.49 8.32
CA LEU A 64 -1.07 -7.63 8.62
C LEU A 64 0.27 -7.19 9.19
N MET A 65 0.82 -6.11 8.66
CA MET A 65 2.08 -5.51 9.09
C MET A 65 1.94 -4.65 10.34
N ARG A 66 0.71 -4.36 10.78
CA ARG A 66 0.40 -3.37 11.85
C ARG A 66 1.02 -1.99 11.57
N SER A 67 1.08 -1.61 10.30
CA SER A 67 1.62 -0.33 9.87
C SER A 67 0.56 0.76 9.95
N GLU A 68 0.51 1.49 11.07
CA GLU A 68 -0.41 2.62 11.25
C GLU A 68 -0.18 3.72 10.21
N TYR A 69 1.07 3.93 9.81
CA TYR A 69 1.44 4.91 8.79
C TYR A 69 0.81 4.59 7.44
N GLU A 70 1.02 3.36 6.95
CA GLU A 70 0.45 2.91 5.68
C GLU A 70 -1.07 2.94 5.71
N TRP A 71 -1.67 2.42 6.78
CA TRP A 71 -3.11 2.44 6.96
C TRP A 71 -3.66 3.86 6.85
N ALA A 72 -3.15 4.81 7.64
CA ALA A 72 -3.66 6.17 7.68
C ALA A 72 -3.51 6.90 6.33
N GLN A 73 -2.38 6.72 5.65
CA GLN A 73 -2.14 7.32 4.34
C GLN A 73 -3.06 6.74 3.27
N HIS A 74 -3.23 5.42 3.26
CA HIS A 74 -3.99 4.72 2.23
C HIS A 74 -5.50 4.71 2.48
N LEU A 75 -5.98 4.84 3.71
CA LEU A 75 -7.39 4.91 4.02
C LEU A 75 -8.09 6.06 3.26
N LYS A 76 -7.48 7.24 3.25
CA LYS A 76 -7.98 8.39 2.49
C LYS A 76 -7.96 8.12 0.97
N MET A 77 -6.94 7.44 0.48
CA MET A 77 -6.81 7.11 -0.94
C MET A 77 -7.82 6.03 -1.35
N ALA A 78 -8.06 5.03 -0.51
CA ALA A 78 -9.04 3.98 -0.71
C ALA A 78 -10.47 4.55 -0.82
N ARG A 79 -10.85 5.42 0.11
CA ARG A 79 -12.14 6.14 0.04
C ARG A 79 -12.30 6.93 -1.26
N LYS A 80 -11.27 7.65 -1.65
CA LYS A 80 -11.25 8.42 -2.90
C LYS A 80 -11.33 7.51 -4.14
N ALA A 81 -10.78 6.30 -4.06
CA ALA A 81 -10.81 5.31 -5.12
C ALA A 81 -12.16 4.58 -5.24
N GLY A 82 -13.04 4.68 -4.24
CA GLY A 82 -14.36 4.06 -4.25
C GLY A 82 -14.53 2.86 -3.31
N VAL A 83 -13.51 2.53 -2.50
CA VAL A 83 -13.64 1.49 -1.46
C VAL A 83 -14.67 1.94 -0.43
N SER A 84 -15.68 1.10 -0.18
CA SER A 84 -16.77 1.43 0.73
C SER A 84 -16.36 1.33 2.21
N GLU A 85 -17.06 2.05 3.09
CA GLU A 85 -16.85 1.94 4.54
C GLU A 85 -17.16 0.53 5.07
N ALA A 86 -18.10 -0.18 4.44
CA ALA A 86 -18.38 -1.57 4.76
C ALA A 86 -17.19 -2.48 4.44
N GLN A 87 -16.58 -2.33 3.26
CA GLN A 87 -15.36 -3.05 2.89
C GLN A 87 -14.19 -2.73 3.84
N ILE A 88 -14.00 -1.45 4.18
CA ILE A 88 -12.95 -1.04 5.13
C ILE A 88 -13.19 -1.69 6.50
N GLY A 89 -14.42 -1.66 7.00
CA GLY A 89 -14.79 -2.23 8.30
C GLY A 89 -14.64 -3.74 8.38
N GLU A 90 -14.90 -4.45 7.27
CA GLU A 90 -14.85 -5.90 7.19
C GLU A 90 -13.56 -6.47 6.60
N LEU A 91 -12.56 -5.62 6.34
CA LEU A 91 -11.32 -6.03 5.68
C LEU A 91 -10.53 -7.08 6.47
N SER A 92 -10.62 -7.10 7.79
CA SER A 92 -9.96 -8.12 8.63
C SER A 92 -10.63 -9.51 8.51
N SER A 93 -11.92 -9.53 8.17
CA SER A 93 -12.75 -10.73 7.99
C SER A 93 -13.20 -10.94 6.53
N TRP A 94 -12.46 -10.37 5.58
CA TRP A 94 -12.80 -10.32 4.15
C TRP A 94 -13.25 -11.67 3.58
N ASN A 95 -12.65 -12.76 4.03
CA ASN A 95 -12.90 -14.08 3.49
C ASN A 95 -14.36 -14.54 3.72
N SER A 96 -14.91 -14.26 4.90
CA SER A 96 -16.30 -14.60 5.28
C SER A 96 -17.30 -13.48 4.95
N SER A 97 -16.82 -12.28 4.66
CA SER A 97 -17.65 -11.11 4.35
C SER A 97 -18.38 -11.25 3.01
N ARG A 98 -19.55 -10.62 2.91
CA ARG A 98 -20.34 -10.47 1.69
C ARG A 98 -20.02 -9.17 0.91
N GLU A 99 -19.23 -8.29 1.50
CA GLU A 99 -18.86 -7.01 0.91
C GLU A 99 -17.80 -7.13 -0.20
N PHE A 100 -17.18 -8.32 -0.34
CA PHE A 100 -16.16 -8.58 -1.34
C PHE A 100 -16.64 -9.63 -2.34
N ASN A 101 -16.51 -9.31 -3.63
CA ASN A 101 -16.75 -10.25 -4.72
C ASN A 101 -15.59 -11.25 -4.89
N GLY A 102 -15.75 -12.26 -5.75
CA GLY A 102 -14.74 -13.30 -5.94
C GLY A 102 -13.39 -12.79 -6.42
N LYS A 103 -13.38 -11.76 -7.28
CA LYS A 103 -12.15 -11.15 -7.78
C LYS A 103 -11.40 -10.39 -6.68
N GLU A 104 -12.12 -9.65 -5.85
CA GLU A 104 -11.55 -8.94 -4.69
C GLU A 104 -11.01 -9.92 -3.65
N LYS A 105 -11.74 -11.01 -3.36
CA LYS A 105 -11.28 -12.06 -2.44
C LYS A 105 -10.01 -12.74 -2.95
N ALA A 106 -9.90 -13.02 -4.23
CA ALA A 106 -8.68 -13.58 -4.83
C ALA A 106 -7.49 -12.61 -4.69
N ALA A 107 -7.71 -11.31 -4.90
CA ALA A 107 -6.66 -10.29 -4.71
C ALA A 107 -6.25 -10.16 -3.24
N LEU A 108 -7.18 -10.22 -2.30
CA LEU A 108 -6.91 -10.14 -0.86
C LEU A 108 -6.16 -11.38 -0.36
N ALA A 109 -6.52 -12.58 -0.83
CA ALA A 109 -5.78 -13.82 -0.54
C ALA A 109 -4.34 -13.74 -1.05
N LEU A 110 -4.14 -13.24 -2.28
CA LEU A 110 -2.82 -13.01 -2.85
C LEU A 110 -2.03 -11.97 -2.03
N ALA A 111 -2.67 -10.86 -1.66
CA ALA A 111 -2.05 -9.82 -0.83
C ALA A 111 -1.54 -10.37 0.50
N GLU A 112 -2.34 -11.19 1.20
CA GLU A 112 -1.93 -11.84 2.45
C GLU A 112 -0.73 -12.77 2.22
N ALA A 113 -0.84 -13.65 1.22
CA ALA A 113 0.19 -14.63 0.92
C ALA A 113 1.54 -13.98 0.56
N VAL A 114 1.52 -12.92 -0.26
CA VAL A 114 2.72 -12.16 -0.63
C VAL A 114 3.28 -11.40 0.58
N THR A 115 2.43 -10.71 1.35
CA THR A 115 2.86 -9.94 2.52
C THR A 115 3.52 -10.84 3.58
N LEU A 116 2.99 -12.05 3.77
CA LEU A 116 3.50 -13.04 4.72
C LEU A 116 4.63 -13.92 4.14
N GLY A 117 4.90 -13.81 2.84
CA GLY A 117 5.95 -14.60 2.17
C GLY A 117 5.61 -16.09 2.02
N LYS A 118 4.32 -16.44 1.89
CA LYS A 118 3.83 -17.83 1.81
C LYS A 118 2.76 -17.97 0.74
N VAL A 119 3.14 -17.82 -0.52
CA VAL A 119 2.21 -18.03 -1.65
C VAL A 119 2.15 -19.52 -1.96
N SER A 120 0.98 -20.15 -1.77
CA SER A 120 0.73 -21.52 -2.16
C SER A 120 0.25 -21.63 -3.61
N ASP A 121 0.35 -22.83 -4.18
CA ASP A 121 -0.12 -23.11 -5.54
C ASP A 121 -1.63 -22.85 -5.68
N GLU A 122 -2.42 -23.09 -4.63
CA GLU A 122 -3.85 -22.86 -4.61
C GLU A 122 -4.18 -21.36 -4.67
N VAL A 123 -3.46 -20.52 -3.89
CA VAL A 123 -3.63 -19.06 -3.93
C VAL A 123 -3.23 -18.51 -5.29
N GLN A 124 -2.13 -18.98 -5.85
CA GLN A 124 -1.71 -18.61 -7.20
C GLN A 124 -2.75 -19.01 -8.24
N ALA A 125 -3.21 -20.26 -8.21
CA ALA A 125 -4.19 -20.78 -9.16
C ALA A 125 -5.53 -20.03 -9.06
N GLU A 126 -5.98 -19.68 -7.82
CA GLU A 126 -7.19 -18.89 -7.63
C GLU A 126 -7.02 -17.48 -8.19
N ALA A 127 -5.90 -16.82 -7.92
CA ALA A 127 -5.63 -15.50 -8.47
C ALA A 127 -5.62 -15.51 -10.01
N LEU A 128 -4.99 -16.51 -10.64
CA LEU A 128 -4.92 -16.65 -12.10
C LEU A 128 -6.25 -17.04 -12.77
N ARG A 129 -7.28 -17.46 -12.01
CA ARG A 129 -8.65 -17.56 -12.53
C ARG A 129 -9.33 -16.20 -12.73
N HIS A 130 -8.92 -15.20 -11.96
CA HIS A 130 -9.53 -13.86 -11.95
C HIS A 130 -8.69 -12.80 -12.65
N PHE A 131 -7.38 -13.03 -12.76
CA PHE A 131 -6.41 -12.08 -13.30
C PHE A 131 -5.58 -12.75 -14.40
N ASP A 132 -5.33 -12.05 -15.47
CA ASP A 132 -4.31 -12.50 -16.41
C ASP A 132 -2.90 -12.31 -15.80
N MET A 133 -1.87 -12.79 -16.47
CA MET A 133 -0.50 -12.75 -15.97
C MET A 133 0.00 -11.32 -15.72
N HIS A 134 -0.45 -10.34 -16.51
CA HIS A 134 -0.07 -8.94 -16.34
C HIS A 134 -0.63 -8.40 -15.01
N ASP A 135 -1.95 -8.56 -14.78
CA ASP A 135 -2.61 -8.08 -13.55
C ASP A 135 -2.12 -8.85 -12.32
N TYR A 136 -1.85 -10.15 -12.47
CA TYR A 136 -1.28 -10.97 -11.39
C TYR A 136 0.10 -10.44 -10.94
N VAL A 137 1.02 -10.19 -11.90
CA VAL A 137 2.35 -9.63 -11.61
C VAL A 137 2.23 -8.25 -10.96
N GLU A 138 1.31 -7.41 -11.46
CA GLU A 138 1.07 -6.08 -10.92
C GLU A 138 0.62 -6.13 -9.46
N LEU A 139 -0.36 -7.00 -9.13
CA LEU A 139 -0.84 -7.18 -7.76
C LEU A 139 0.23 -7.76 -6.83
N CYS A 140 1.04 -8.71 -7.30
CA CYS A 140 2.18 -9.23 -6.56
C CYS A 140 3.18 -8.13 -6.21
N ILE A 141 3.52 -7.28 -7.20
CA ILE A 141 4.45 -6.16 -6.99
C ILE A 141 3.86 -5.14 -6.02
N VAL A 142 2.57 -4.78 -6.16
CA VAL A 142 1.90 -3.86 -5.23
C VAL A 142 1.96 -4.40 -3.80
N ALA A 143 1.56 -5.65 -3.57
CA ALA A 143 1.58 -6.24 -2.23
C ALA A 143 2.99 -6.29 -1.64
N ALA A 144 3.99 -6.74 -2.42
CA ALA A 144 5.38 -6.83 -1.98
C ALA A 144 6.00 -5.46 -1.72
N PHE A 145 5.74 -4.47 -2.59
CA PHE A 145 6.23 -3.11 -2.42
C PHE A 145 5.74 -2.49 -1.11
N TYR A 146 4.43 -2.56 -0.84
CA TYR A 146 3.88 -1.98 0.38
C TYR A 146 4.25 -2.78 1.65
N ALA A 147 4.47 -4.09 1.55
CA ALA A 147 5.07 -4.86 2.65
C ALA A 147 6.51 -4.40 2.95
N MET A 148 7.30 -4.07 1.93
CA MET A 148 8.62 -3.46 2.09
C MET A 148 8.50 -2.07 2.74
N VAL A 149 7.57 -1.23 2.29
CA VAL A 149 7.37 0.12 2.85
C VAL A 149 7.05 0.05 4.33
N GLY A 150 6.09 -0.79 4.74
CA GLY A 150 5.72 -0.93 6.15
C GLY A 150 6.91 -1.32 7.05
N ARG A 151 7.73 -2.28 6.60
CA ARG A 151 8.95 -2.68 7.33
C ARG A 151 10.00 -1.58 7.40
N MET A 152 10.15 -0.80 6.33
CA MET A 152 11.08 0.32 6.30
C MET A 152 10.64 1.47 7.21
N LEU A 153 9.35 1.78 7.22
CA LEU A 153 8.76 2.80 8.10
C LEU A 153 9.06 2.48 9.56
N ASP A 154 8.83 1.23 9.97
CA ASP A 154 9.13 0.74 11.31
C ASP A 154 10.64 0.82 11.62
N ALA A 155 11.47 0.24 10.77
CA ALA A 155 12.93 0.23 10.94
C ALA A 155 13.56 1.63 11.01
N MET A 156 12.98 2.61 10.29
CA MET A 156 13.44 4.00 10.27
C MET A 156 12.76 4.87 11.34
N GLY A 157 11.80 4.34 12.09
CA GLY A 157 11.03 5.09 13.10
C GLY A 157 10.25 6.27 12.52
N VAL A 158 9.75 6.14 11.30
CA VAL A 158 9.02 7.22 10.61
C VAL A 158 7.68 7.47 11.29
N GLN A 159 7.49 8.67 11.79
CA GLN A 159 6.27 9.07 12.48
C GLN A 159 5.20 9.52 11.48
N LEU A 160 3.94 9.21 11.81
CA LEU A 160 2.79 9.68 11.06
C LEU A 160 2.68 11.22 11.15
N GLU A 161 2.29 11.85 10.06
CA GLU A 161 2.02 13.29 10.00
C GLU A 161 0.86 13.64 10.96
N PRO A 162 0.92 14.82 11.63
CA PRO A 162 -0.12 15.23 12.57
C PRO A 162 -1.54 15.18 11.98
N GLU A 163 -1.70 15.62 10.74
CA GLU A 163 -2.97 15.66 10.02
C GLU A 163 -3.50 14.28 9.59
N ALA A 164 -2.64 13.26 9.58
CA ALA A 164 -3.05 11.90 9.23
C ALA A 164 -3.42 11.06 10.47
N ARG A 165 -3.19 11.57 11.69
CA ARG A 165 -3.45 10.84 12.95
C ARG A 165 -4.92 10.51 13.15
N GLU A 166 -5.84 11.33 12.62
CA GLU A 166 -7.27 11.07 12.68
C GLU A 166 -7.69 9.80 11.91
N TYR A 167 -6.89 9.39 10.92
CA TYR A 167 -7.10 8.19 10.10
C TYR A 167 -6.38 6.95 10.64
N SER A 168 -5.65 7.09 11.74
CA SER A 168 -5.02 5.97 12.43
C SER A 168 -5.95 5.49 13.55
N PRO A 169 -6.87 4.54 13.30
CA PRO A 169 -7.38 3.74 14.39
C PRO A 169 -6.14 3.05 14.94
N ARG A 170 -5.94 3.10 16.25
CA ARG A 170 -4.95 2.20 16.86
C ARG A 170 -5.25 0.82 16.30
N LEU A 171 -4.37 0.26 15.48
CA LEU A 171 -4.42 -1.13 15.05
C LEU A 171 -4.14 -1.98 16.31
N SER A 172 -4.99 -1.72 17.33
CA SER A 172 -4.90 -2.33 18.63
C SER A 172 -5.31 -3.78 18.49
N SER A 173 -4.37 -4.65 18.83
CA SER A 173 -4.55 -5.97 19.42
C SER A 173 -5.91 -6.64 19.09
N GLN A 174 -5.99 -7.31 17.97
CA GLN A 174 -6.80 -8.49 17.78
C GLN A 174 -5.89 -9.70 17.63
#